data_3f3cb0840f1ee25d5b681057d7568a61
#
_entry.id   3f3cb0840f1ee25d5b681057d7568a61
#
_cell.length_a   1.000
_cell.length_b   1.000
_cell.length_c   1.000
_cell.angle_alpha   90.00
_cell.angle_beta   90.00
_cell.angle_gamma   90.00
#
_symmetry.space_group_name_H-M   'P 1'
#
loop_
_entity.id
_entity.type
_entity.pdbx_description
1 polymer ?
#
loop_
_entity_poly.entity_id
_entity_poly.type
_entity_poly.pdbx_seq_one_letter_code
_entity_poly.pdbx_strand_id
1 'polypeptide(L)'
;MKILVLNCGSSSIKYKMFDMDKKEVIAQGGIEKIGLKDSFLKFTLPGGEKKVLTKDIPEHTVGVEFILNTLTDAEYGAIKSLDEINAVGHRMVHGGEKFSQSVRLTPEVLATFTACNDLAPLHNPANLKGVNAISAILPDVPQIGVFDTAFHQTMPRHAYLYAVPYELYEKYGVRRYGFHGTSHRYVSQRVCEFLGVEPQGKKIITCHIGNGASISAIKDGKCIDTSMGLTPLEGLMMGTRSGDIDAGAVSFIMEKEGLDANGISNLLNKKSGVLGIFGESSDMRDLENAVAAGNPKAILAEDMYFYRIKKYIGAYAAALGGADIIAFTGGVGENQATARWGACEGLEFMGIKLDAERNKVRGEEKVISTDDSKVKVVVIPTDEELMIASDTMTILQK
;
A
#
# COMPACT_ATOMS: atom_id res chain seq x y z
N MET A 1 17.37 11.32 16.32
CA MET A 1 17.66 11.10 14.87
C MET A 1 16.47 11.54 14.03
N LYS A 2 16.68 12.47 13.10
CA LYS A 2 15.62 13.00 12.23
C LYS A 2 15.68 12.36 10.85
N ILE A 3 14.59 11.75 10.42
CA ILE A 3 14.49 11.01 9.15
C ILE A 3 13.36 11.59 8.32
N LEU A 4 13.68 11.98 7.08
CA LEU A 4 12.70 12.38 6.08
C LEU A 4 12.27 11.14 5.28
N VAL A 5 10.97 10.89 5.17
CA VAL A 5 10.41 9.83 4.34
C VAL A 5 9.73 10.45 3.13
N LEU A 6 10.07 9.95 1.94
CA LEU A 6 9.51 10.39 0.67
C LEU A 6 8.79 9.25 -0.06
N ASN A 7 7.63 9.57 -0.61
CA ASN A 7 6.88 8.71 -1.51
C ASN A 7 6.58 9.51 -2.80
N CYS A 8 7.37 9.27 -3.83
CA CYS A 8 7.31 9.96 -5.12
C CYS A 8 6.48 9.18 -6.12
N GLY A 9 5.33 9.72 -6.48
CA GLY A 9 4.50 9.26 -7.60
C GLY A 9 4.78 10.04 -8.88
N SER A 10 4.09 9.71 -9.97
CA SER A 10 4.29 10.34 -11.29
C SER A 10 4.04 11.86 -11.28
N SER A 11 3.06 12.33 -10.51
CA SER A 11 2.66 13.75 -10.43
C SER A 11 2.49 14.26 -9.01
N SER A 12 3.02 13.53 -8.02
CA SER A 12 2.90 13.91 -6.61
C SER A 12 4.11 13.44 -5.80
N ILE A 13 4.36 14.12 -4.68
CA ILE A 13 5.33 13.72 -3.66
C ILE A 13 4.63 13.84 -2.31
N LYS A 14 4.56 12.75 -1.55
CA LYS A 14 4.16 12.78 -0.14
C LYS A 14 5.38 12.68 0.73
N TYR A 15 5.37 13.40 1.86
CA TYR A 15 6.47 13.35 2.81
C TYR A 15 5.99 13.33 4.26
N LYS A 16 6.77 12.65 5.09
CA LYS A 16 6.73 12.79 6.55
C LYS A 16 8.15 12.92 7.08
N MET A 17 8.35 13.76 8.07
CA MET A 17 9.60 13.86 8.79
C MET A 17 9.40 13.41 10.23
N PHE A 18 10.24 12.50 10.66
CA PHE A 18 10.17 11.88 11.98
C PHE A 18 11.33 12.32 12.87
N ASP A 19 11.03 12.55 14.14
CA ASP A 19 12.02 12.43 15.22
C ASP A 19 11.97 10.98 15.74
N MET A 20 12.95 10.17 15.32
CA MET A 20 12.95 8.74 15.62
C MET A 20 13.33 8.42 17.06
N ASP A 21 13.93 9.35 17.81
CA ASP A 21 14.20 9.17 19.22
C ASP A 21 12.90 9.12 20.04
N LYS A 22 11.90 9.85 19.55
CA LYS A 22 10.54 9.89 20.13
C LYS A 22 9.52 9.08 19.32
N LYS A 23 9.84 8.67 18.11
CA LYS A 23 8.93 8.09 17.11
C LYS A 23 7.73 9.00 16.78
N GLU A 24 7.97 10.30 16.74
CA GLU A 24 6.95 11.32 16.47
C GLU A 24 7.12 11.93 15.08
N VAL A 25 5.99 12.23 14.44
CA VAL A 25 5.95 13.00 13.20
C VAL A 25 6.11 14.48 13.54
N ILE A 26 7.18 15.12 13.05
CA ILE A 26 7.45 16.55 13.27
C ILE A 26 7.05 17.43 12.09
N ALA A 27 6.88 16.86 10.89
CA ALA A 27 6.31 17.53 9.73
C ALA A 27 5.70 16.51 8.77
N GLN A 28 4.64 16.89 8.07
CA GLN A 28 4.04 16.08 7.02
C GLN A 28 3.31 16.93 5.99
N GLY A 29 3.29 16.42 4.76
CA GLY A 29 2.59 17.10 3.68
C GLY A 29 2.73 16.37 2.35
N GLY A 30 2.34 17.06 1.29
CA GLY A 30 2.45 16.52 -0.05
C GLY A 30 2.31 17.60 -1.13
N ILE A 31 3.02 17.37 -2.21
CA ILE A 31 2.91 18.11 -3.45
C ILE A 31 1.99 17.37 -4.39
N GLU A 32 1.10 18.10 -5.03
CA GLU A 32 0.19 17.58 -6.03
C GLU A 32 0.35 18.32 -7.35
N LYS A 33 -0.02 17.66 -8.46
CA LYS A 33 -0.03 18.22 -9.81
C LYS A 33 1.35 18.64 -10.33
N ILE A 34 2.41 17.91 -10.01
CA ILE A 34 3.75 18.15 -10.57
C ILE A 34 3.69 18.05 -12.10
N GLY A 35 4.25 19.03 -12.82
CA GLY A 35 4.22 19.11 -14.26
C GLY A 35 2.89 19.56 -14.87
N LEU A 36 1.93 19.94 -14.04
CA LEU A 36 0.60 20.41 -14.45
C LEU A 36 0.39 21.84 -13.93
N LYS A 37 -0.67 22.49 -14.45
CA LYS A 37 -1.09 23.81 -13.94
C LYS A 37 -1.61 23.69 -12.50
N ASP A 38 -1.43 24.76 -11.74
CA ASP A 38 -1.94 24.90 -10.37
C ASP A 38 -1.38 23.84 -9.43
N SER A 39 -0.09 23.53 -9.55
CA SER A 39 0.62 22.70 -8.59
C SER A 39 0.70 23.39 -7.23
N PHE A 40 0.67 22.60 -6.17
CA PHE A 40 0.67 23.13 -4.79
C PHE A 40 1.31 22.14 -3.80
N LEU A 41 1.81 22.71 -2.71
CA LEU A 41 2.21 21.98 -1.51
C LEU A 41 1.13 22.16 -0.44
N LYS A 42 0.61 21.06 0.09
CA LYS A 42 -0.28 21.02 1.25
C LYS A 42 0.46 20.37 2.40
N PHE A 43 0.49 21.00 3.55
CA PHE A 43 1.16 20.47 4.74
C PHE A 43 0.39 20.81 6.02
N THR A 44 0.71 20.10 7.09
CA THR A 44 0.10 20.27 8.41
C THR A 44 1.07 20.99 9.33
N LEU A 45 0.64 22.09 9.93
CA LEU A 45 1.39 22.84 10.94
C LEU A 45 1.43 22.11 12.28
N PRO A 46 2.41 22.39 13.14
CA PRO A 46 2.34 22.02 14.55
C PRO A 46 1.04 22.59 15.16
N GLY A 47 0.15 21.74 15.63
CA GLY A 47 -1.20 22.14 16.07
C GLY A 47 -2.35 21.69 15.18
N GLY A 48 -2.04 21.08 14.02
CA GLY A 48 -3.03 20.39 13.17
C GLY A 48 -3.66 21.22 12.07
N GLU A 49 -3.39 22.52 12.00
CA GLU A 49 -3.87 23.37 10.91
C GLU A 49 -3.22 23.00 9.58
N LYS A 50 -4.01 22.95 8.50
CA LYS A 50 -3.52 22.67 7.15
C LYS A 50 -3.27 23.96 6.40
N LYS A 51 -2.08 24.07 5.82
CA LYS A 51 -1.66 25.18 4.95
C LYS A 51 -1.45 24.70 3.53
N VAL A 52 -1.76 25.55 2.55
CA VAL A 52 -1.56 25.29 1.12
C VAL A 52 -0.74 26.43 0.54
N LEU A 53 0.36 26.08 -0.12
CA LEU A 53 1.22 27.01 -0.85
C LEU A 53 1.20 26.64 -2.34
N THR A 54 0.78 27.56 -3.17
CA THR A 54 0.76 27.41 -4.63
C THR A 54 2.11 27.84 -5.20
N LYS A 55 2.69 27.02 -6.08
CA LYS A 55 3.92 27.30 -6.80
C LYS A 55 3.91 26.50 -8.10
N ASP A 56 4.51 27.02 -9.14
CA ASP A 56 4.79 26.25 -10.35
C ASP A 56 5.88 25.22 -10.07
N ILE A 57 5.53 23.92 -10.21
CA ILE A 57 6.40 22.77 -9.90
C ILE A 57 6.47 21.91 -11.16
N PRO A 58 7.40 22.22 -12.09
CA PRO A 58 7.49 21.53 -13.38
C PRO A 58 8.01 20.09 -13.24
N GLU A 59 8.80 19.81 -12.21
CA GLU A 59 9.45 18.51 -12.01
C GLU A 59 9.71 18.19 -10.53
N HIS A 60 10.09 16.94 -10.26
CA HIS A 60 10.29 16.42 -8.91
C HIS A 60 11.41 17.14 -8.14
N THR A 61 12.51 17.54 -8.80
CA THR A 61 13.60 18.27 -8.14
C THR A 61 13.10 19.58 -7.53
N VAL A 62 12.34 20.37 -8.29
CA VAL A 62 11.72 21.61 -7.78
C VAL A 62 10.73 21.31 -6.64
N GLY A 63 10.02 20.19 -6.72
CA GLY A 63 9.12 19.72 -5.65
C GLY A 63 9.88 19.38 -4.37
N VAL A 64 10.96 18.63 -4.45
CA VAL A 64 11.80 18.27 -3.29
C VAL A 64 12.43 19.54 -2.69
N GLU A 65 12.98 20.43 -3.50
CA GLU A 65 13.48 21.73 -3.01
C GLU A 65 12.40 22.52 -2.26
N PHE A 66 11.17 22.52 -2.76
CA PHE A 66 10.07 23.23 -2.13
C PHE A 66 9.70 22.61 -0.77
N ILE A 67 9.71 21.28 -0.65
CA ILE A 67 9.54 20.59 0.63
C ILE A 67 10.66 20.98 1.60
N LEU A 68 11.93 20.91 1.18
CA LEU A 68 13.08 21.20 2.04
C LEU A 68 13.09 22.68 2.51
N ASN A 69 12.74 23.60 1.63
CA ASN A 69 12.59 25.02 1.99
C ASN A 69 11.44 25.24 2.98
N THR A 70 10.34 24.50 2.83
CA THR A 70 9.21 24.55 3.79
C THR A 70 9.59 23.98 5.16
N LEU A 71 10.40 22.92 5.19
CA LEU A 71 10.88 22.30 6.44
C LEU A 71 11.80 23.24 7.24
N THR A 72 12.51 24.17 6.57
CA THR A 72 13.43 25.14 7.19
C THR A 72 12.89 26.56 7.25
N ASP A 73 11.62 26.77 6.89
CA ASP A 73 11.00 28.09 6.90
C ASP A 73 10.97 28.69 8.32
N ALA A 74 11.18 30.02 8.42
CA ALA A 74 11.29 30.70 9.70
C ALA A 74 9.96 30.75 10.48
N GLU A 75 8.83 30.70 9.81
CA GLU A 75 7.49 30.83 10.40
C GLU A 75 6.89 29.46 10.76
N TYR A 76 7.05 28.46 9.89
CA TYR A 76 6.37 27.16 10.01
C TYR A 76 7.28 25.94 9.80
N GLY A 77 8.57 26.15 9.72
CA GLY A 77 9.53 25.05 9.56
C GLY A 77 9.65 24.17 10.80
N ALA A 78 9.88 22.89 10.57
CA ALA A 78 10.05 21.89 11.63
C ALA A 78 11.51 21.74 12.10
N ILE A 79 12.46 22.24 11.30
CA ILE A 79 13.92 22.19 11.56
C ILE A 79 14.54 23.55 11.25
N LYS A 80 15.69 23.80 11.85
CA LYS A 80 16.42 25.09 11.68
C LYS A 80 17.32 25.09 10.45
N SER A 81 17.86 23.93 10.10
CA SER A 81 18.74 23.76 8.94
C SER A 81 18.61 22.36 8.35
N LEU A 82 19.00 22.20 7.09
CA LEU A 82 18.98 20.90 6.40
C LEU A 82 20.00 19.89 7.02
N ASP A 83 21.00 20.35 7.74
CA ASP A 83 21.97 19.51 8.44
C ASP A 83 21.34 18.66 9.55
N GLU A 84 20.13 19.01 9.97
CA GLU A 84 19.37 18.21 10.93
C GLU A 84 18.75 16.94 10.30
N ILE A 85 18.72 16.81 8.97
CA ILE A 85 18.25 15.62 8.27
C ILE A 85 19.36 14.58 8.28
N ASN A 86 19.21 13.55 9.12
CA ASN A 86 20.22 12.51 9.26
C ASN A 86 20.17 11.46 8.16
N ALA A 87 18.98 11.23 7.56
CA ALA A 87 18.79 10.32 6.44
C ALA A 87 17.46 10.55 5.72
N VAL A 88 17.34 9.99 4.52
CA VAL A 88 16.10 9.95 3.76
C VAL A 88 15.71 8.50 3.46
N GLY A 89 14.49 8.12 3.84
CA GLY A 89 13.87 6.86 3.46
C GLY A 89 12.94 7.07 2.24
N HIS A 90 13.07 6.21 1.25
CA HIS A 90 12.24 6.25 0.04
C HIS A 90 11.35 5.03 -0.05
N ARG A 91 10.06 5.25 -0.30
CA ARG A 91 9.21 4.18 -0.81
C ARG A 91 9.62 3.90 -2.26
N MET A 92 9.98 2.65 -2.52
CA MET A 92 10.29 2.11 -3.84
C MET A 92 9.22 1.07 -4.19
N VAL A 93 8.64 1.10 -5.39
CA VAL A 93 7.47 0.25 -5.66
C VAL A 93 7.88 -1.18 -5.99
N HIS A 94 8.69 -1.39 -7.02
CA HIS A 94 8.93 -2.74 -7.53
C HIS A 94 10.42 -3.10 -7.53
N GLY A 95 10.83 -3.91 -6.58
CA GLY A 95 12.22 -4.38 -6.45
C GLY A 95 12.54 -5.67 -7.23
N GLY A 96 11.57 -6.23 -7.95
CA GLY A 96 11.75 -7.53 -8.60
C GLY A 96 12.13 -8.62 -7.60
N GLU A 97 12.93 -9.59 -8.05
CA GLU A 97 13.50 -10.63 -7.19
C GLU A 97 14.83 -10.20 -6.55
N LYS A 98 15.32 -9.01 -6.89
CA LYS A 98 16.64 -8.52 -6.45
C LYS A 98 16.63 -7.93 -5.06
N PHE A 99 15.47 -7.45 -4.60
CA PHE A 99 15.33 -6.79 -3.31
C PHE A 99 14.33 -7.54 -2.42
N SER A 100 14.84 -8.25 -1.44
CA SER A 100 14.08 -8.97 -0.40
C SER A 100 14.06 -8.25 0.95
N GLN A 101 14.73 -7.10 1.05
CA GLN A 101 14.81 -6.26 2.23
C GLN A 101 15.11 -4.81 1.84
N SER A 102 14.95 -3.91 2.80
CA SER A 102 15.35 -2.51 2.65
C SER A 102 16.87 -2.39 2.56
N VAL A 103 17.36 -1.47 1.72
CA VAL A 103 18.78 -1.33 1.44
C VAL A 103 19.22 0.13 1.36
N ARG A 104 20.50 0.40 1.66
CA ARG A 104 21.13 1.68 1.36
C ARG A 104 21.24 1.86 -0.16
N LEU A 105 20.81 3.01 -0.67
CA LEU A 105 20.84 3.33 -2.09
C LEU A 105 22.24 3.77 -2.49
N THR A 106 23.01 2.83 -3.05
CA THR A 106 24.30 3.09 -3.70
C THR A 106 24.12 3.17 -5.22
N PRO A 107 25.11 3.66 -5.99
CA PRO A 107 25.04 3.63 -7.45
C PRO A 107 24.74 2.23 -8.04
N GLU A 108 25.30 1.18 -7.46
CA GLU A 108 25.07 -0.21 -7.88
C GLU A 108 23.64 -0.67 -7.59
N VAL A 109 23.10 -0.30 -6.41
CA VAL A 109 21.71 -0.59 -6.04
C VAL A 109 20.76 0.15 -6.97
N LEU A 110 21.02 1.42 -7.27
CA LEU A 110 20.21 2.22 -8.20
C LEU A 110 20.24 1.66 -9.62
N ALA A 111 21.38 1.18 -10.11
CA ALA A 111 21.48 0.51 -11.41
C ALA A 111 20.64 -0.78 -11.43
N THR A 112 20.70 -1.59 -10.36
CA THR A 112 19.89 -2.80 -10.21
C THR A 112 18.40 -2.48 -10.15
N PHE A 113 18.01 -1.43 -9.42
CA PHE A 113 16.61 -0.99 -9.36
C PHE A 113 16.11 -0.45 -10.71
N THR A 114 16.95 0.28 -11.44
CA THR A 114 16.63 0.78 -12.77
C THR A 114 16.33 -0.36 -13.74
N ALA A 115 17.02 -1.51 -13.61
CA ALA A 115 16.73 -2.70 -14.41
C ALA A 115 15.35 -3.31 -14.11
N CYS A 116 14.69 -2.94 -13.03
CA CYS A 116 13.33 -3.34 -12.70
C CYS A 116 12.25 -2.39 -13.28
N ASN A 117 12.62 -1.34 -14.02
CA ASN A 117 11.67 -0.35 -14.55
C ASN A 117 10.58 -0.97 -15.43
N ASP A 118 10.91 -2.01 -16.21
CA ASP A 118 9.95 -2.70 -17.08
C ASP A 118 8.84 -3.41 -16.31
N LEU A 119 9.08 -3.77 -15.04
CA LEU A 119 8.09 -4.37 -14.16
C LEU A 119 7.10 -3.35 -13.58
N ALA A 120 7.50 -2.08 -13.48
CA ALA A 120 6.67 -0.98 -12.97
C ALA A 120 6.97 0.35 -13.68
N PRO A 121 6.69 0.46 -14.98
CA PRO A 121 7.10 1.61 -15.80
C PRO A 121 6.45 2.94 -15.39
N LEU A 122 5.31 2.90 -14.70
CA LEU A 122 4.62 4.08 -14.20
C LEU A 122 5.10 4.54 -12.80
N HIS A 123 5.80 3.67 -12.06
CA HIS A 123 6.15 3.93 -10.66
C HIS A 123 7.66 4.04 -10.43
N ASN A 124 8.44 3.09 -10.89
CA ASN A 124 9.87 3.05 -10.61
C ASN A 124 10.63 4.28 -11.12
N PRO A 125 10.36 4.80 -12.35
CA PRO A 125 11.01 6.03 -12.80
C PRO A 125 10.70 7.24 -11.93
N ALA A 126 9.47 7.34 -11.39
CA ALA A 126 9.10 8.42 -10.48
C ALA A 126 9.83 8.31 -9.14
N ASN A 127 9.99 7.09 -8.61
CA ASN A 127 10.78 6.86 -7.41
C ASN A 127 12.24 7.30 -7.60
N LEU A 128 12.85 6.96 -8.73
CA LEU A 128 14.22 7.39 -9.08
C LEU A 128 14.36 8.91 -9.15
N LYS A 129 13.36 9.64 -9.66
CA LYS A 129 13.38 11.12 -9.67
C LYS A 129 13.49 11.68 -8.25
N GLY A 130 12.77 11.12 -7.29
CA GLY A 130 12.87 11.53 -5.88
C GLY A 130 14.25 11.28 -5.29
N VAL A 131 14.82 10.10 -5.54
CA VAL A 131 16.20 9.76 -5.09
C VAL A 131 17.22 10.71 -5.71
N ASN A 132 17.14 10.93 -7.03
CA ASN A 132 18.07 11.82 -7.75
C ASN A 132 17.96 13.26 -7.28
N ALA A 133 16.74 13.74 -6.98
CA ALA A 133 16.53 15.08 -6.43
C ALA A 133 17.23 15.26 -5.08
N ILE A 134 17.09 14.29 -4.17
CA ILE A 134 17.82 14.31 -2.89
C ILE A 134 19.33 14.24 -3.11
N SER A 135 19.81 13.38 -4.00
CA SER A 135 21.26 13.29 -4.30
C SER A 135 21.85 14.61 -4.81
N ALA A 136 21.07 15.38 -5.56
CA ALA A 136 21.49 16.68 -6.08
C ALA A 136 21.54 17.78 -5.00
N ILE A 137 20.60 17.78 -4.06
CA ILE A 137 20.41 18.82 -3.06
C ILE A 137 21.18 18.51 -1.75
N LEU A 138 21.17 17.24 -1.35
CA LEU A 138 21.76 16.72 -0.11
C LEU A 138 22.69 15.53 -0.43
N PRO A 139 23.82 15.76 -1.11
CA PRO A 139 24.66 14.69 -1.66
C PRO A 139 25.27 13.78 -0.58
N ASP A 140 25.48 14.27 0.62
CA ASP A 140 26.12 13.54 1.72
C ASP A 140 25.13 12.81 2.62
N VAL A 141 23.81 13.07 2.47
CA VAL A 141 22.78 12.44 3.29
C VAL A 141 22.50 11.02 2.80
N PRO A 142 22.63 10.00 3.68
CA PRO A 142 22.36 8.62 3.30
C PRO A 142 20.88 8.43 2.93
N GLN A 143 20.65 7.65 1.86
CA GLN A 143 19.32 7.35 1.35
C GLN A 143 19.07 5.85 1.42
N ILE A 144 17.89 5.46 1.86
CA ILE A 144 17.47 4.06 2.01
C ILE A 144 16.22 3.80 1.16
N GLY A 145 16.22 2.71 0.41
CA GLY A 145 15.08 2.22 -0.36
C GLY A 145 14.33 1.13 0.40
N VAL A 146 13.01 1.29 0.50
CA VAL A 146 12.07 0.32 1.09
C VAL A 146 11.08 -0.08 0.02
N PHE A 147 11.04 -1.37 -0.32
CA PHE A 147 10.33 -1.87 -1.51
C PHE A 147 8.98 -2.48 -1.13
N ASP A 148 7.92 -2.11 -1.87
CA ASP A 148 6.58 -2.67 -1.67
C ASP A 148 6.52 -4.18 -1.89
N THR A 149 7.42 -4.72 -2.73
CA THR A 149 7.50 -6.13 -3.08
C THR A 149 8.38 -6.97 -2.15
N ALA A 150 9.23 -6.35 -1.33
CA ALA A 150 10.27 -7.05 -0.57
C ALA A 150 9.71 -8.02 0.47
N PHE A 151 8.67 -7.66 1.20
CA PHE A 151 8.04 -8.52 2.21
C PHE A 151 7.49 -9.83 1.63
N HIS A 152 7.08 -9.81 0.37
CA HIS A 152 6.50 -10.96 -0.34
C HIS A 152 7.54 -11.89 -0.95
N GLN A 153 8.83 -11.58 -0.86
CA GLN A 153 9.90 -12.41 -1.43
C GLN A 153 10.12 -13.72 -0.67
N THR A 154 9.46 -13.91 0.47
CA THR A 154 9.45 -15.18 1.22
C THR A 154 8.42 -16.18 0.73
N MET A 155 7.58 -15.84 -0.26
CA MET A 155 6.63 -16.77 -0.85
C MET A 155 7.34 -17.98 -1.46
N PRO A 156 6.81 -19.21 -1.26
CA PRO A 156 7.34 -20.41 -1.91
C PRO A 156 7.02 -20.40 -3.41
N ARG A 157 7.81 -21.13 -4.19
CA ARG A 157 7.70 -21.15 -5.67
C ARG A 157 6.30 -21.51 -6.17
N HIS A 158 5.64 -22.47 -5.56
CA HIS A 158 4.29 -22.88 -5.93
C HIS A 158 3.22 -21.84 -5.67
N ALA A 159 3.48 -20.82 -4.84
CA ALA A 159 2.59 -19.72 -4.59
C ALA A 159 2.85 -18.52 -5.55
N TYR A 160 4.10 -18.28 -5.95
CA TYR A 160 4.41 -17.14 -6.78
C TYR A 160 4.45 -17.43 -8.29
N LEU A 161 4.63 -18.68 -8.73
CA LEU A 161 4.67 -19.00 -10.17
C LEU A 161 3.25 -19.06 -10.75
N TYR A 162 3.09 -18.49 -11.94
CA TYR A 162 1.89 -18.70 -12.73
C TYR A 162 1.99 -19.97 -13.56
N ALA A 163 0.88 -20.65 -13.81
CA ALA A 163 0.79 -21.85 -14.61
C ALA A 163 0.80 -21.53 -16.12
N VAL A 164 1.87 -20.87 -16.56
CA VAL A 164 2.17 -20.53 -17.95
C VAL A 164 3.53 -21.14 -18.31
N PRO A 165 3.98 -21.14 -19.60
CA PRO A 165 5.29 -21.67 -19.93
C PRO A 165 6.39 -21.12 -19.02
N TYR A 166 7.14 -22.02 -18.38
CA TYR A 166 8.13 -21.68 -17.36
C TYR A 166 9.21 -20.71 -17.86
N GLU A 167 9.53 -20.79 -19.14
CA GLU A 167 10.48 -19.87 -19.78
C GLU A 167 10.08 -18.40 -19.74
N LEU A 168 8.79 -18.09 -19.57
CA LEU A 168 8.34 -16.71 -19.41
C LEU A 168 8.77 -16.12 -18.05
N TYR A 169 8.81 -16.99 -17.03
CA TYR A 169 9.41 -16.62 -15.75
C TYR A 169 10.93 -16.42 -15.90
N GLU A 170 11.63 -17.36 -16.54
CA GLU A 170 13.08 -17.27 -16.67
C GLU A 170 13.54 -16.07 -17.49
N LYS A 171 12.84 -15.74 -18.57
CA LYS A 171 13.23 -14.64 -19.48
C LYS A 171 12.80 -13.26 -18.96
N TYR A 172 11.60 -13.17 -18.39
CA TYR A 172 10.93 -11.89 -18.14
C TYR A 172 10.53 -11.68 -16.68
N GLY A 173 10.78 -12.63 -15.80
CA GLY A 173 10.38 -12.55 -14.42
C GLY A 173 8.85 -12.59 -14.22
N VAL A 174 8.11 -13.26 -15.13
CA VAL A 174 6.64 -13.38 -15.04
C VAL A 174 6.26 -14.28 -13.88
N ARG A 175 5.91 -13.64 -12.76
CA ARG A 175 5.50 -14.29 -11.52
C ARG A 175 4.67 -13.32 -10.68
N ARG A 176 4.06 -13.82 -9.60
CA ARG A 176 3.48 -12.99 -8.55
C ARG A 176 4.60 -12.33 -7.73
N TYR A 177 4.53 -11.02 -7.53
CA TYR A 177 5.40 -10.27 -6.62
C TYR A 177 4.62 -9.77 -5.40
N GLY A 178 3.43 -9.23 -5.61
CA GLY A 178 2.63 -8.59 -4.58
C GLY A 178 3.10 -7.16 -4.27
N PHE A 179 2.22 -6.39 -3.66
CA PHE A 179 2.45 -4.98 -3.31
C PHE A 179 1.86 -4.70 -1.92
N HIS A 180 1.90 -3.46 -1.46
CA HIS A 180 1.57 -3.11 -0.08
C HIS A 180 2.40 -3.87 0.97
N GLY A 181 3.57 -4.40 0.58
CA GLY A 181 4.38 -5.23 1.45
C GLY A 181 4.83 -4.52 2.72
N THR A 182 5.13 -3.24 2.65
CA THR A 182 5.49 -2.43 3.82
C THR A 182 4.32 -2.35 4.81
N SER A 183 3.09 -2.16 4.32
CA SER A 183 1.88 -2.17 5.14
C SER A 183 1.61 -3.54 5.74
N HIS A 184 1.62 -4.61 4.93
CA HIS A 184 1.41 -5.98 5.43
C HIS A 184 2.43 -6.38 6.49
N ARG A 185 3.69 -6.00 6.32
CA ARG A 185 4.76 -6.22 7.31
C ARG A 185 4.48 -5.44 8.59
N TYR A 186 4.20 -4.15 8.49
CA TYR A 186 3.89 -3.32 9.64
C TYR A 186 2.69 -3.88 10.43
N VAL A 187 1.58 -4.12 9.75
CA VAL A 187 0.33 -4.57 10.38
C VAL A 187 0.47 -5.94 11.02
N SER A 188 1.20 -6.88 10.38
CA SER A 188 1.41 -8.21 10.94
C SER A 188 2.29 -8.19 12.20
N GLN A 189 3.28 -7.30 12.28
CA GLN A 189 4.08 -7.09 13.48
C GLN A 189 3.26 -6.36 14.56
N ARG A 190 2.60 -5.28 14.18
CA ARG A 190 1.84 -4.45 15.13
C ARG A 190 0.68 -5.18 15.77
N VAL A 191 -0.04 -6.04 15.03
CA VAL A 191 -1.14 -6.82 15.61
C VAL A 191 -0.64 -7.82 16.65
N CYS A 192 0.55 -8.40 16.48
CA CYS A 192 1.17 -9.27 17.47
C CYS A 192 1.54 -8.48 18.74
N GLU A 193 2.16 -7.32 18.58
CA GLU A 193 2.46 -6.41 19.70
C GLU A 193 1.20 -6.00 20.45
N PHE A 194 0.15 -5.58 19.71
CA PHE A 194 -1.13 -5.17 20.28
C PHE A 194 -1.82 -6.27 21.08
N LEU A 195 -1.75 -7.51 20.58
CA LEU A 195 -2.34 -8.66 21.26
C LEU A 195 -1.42 -9.29 22.32
N GLY A 196 -0.16 -8.83 22.44
CA GLY A 196 0.83 -9.39 23.36
C GLY A 196 1.24 -10.81 23.02
N VAL A 197 1.36 -11.13 21.72
CA VAL A 197 1.74 -12.47 21.23
C VAL A 197 2.97 -12.40 20.32
N GLU A 198 3.76 -13.48 20.31
CA GLU A 198 4.87 -13.58 19.35
C GLU A 198 4.36 -13.95 17.96
N PRO A 199 4.99 -13.44 16.88
CA PRO A 199 4.66 -13.81 15.51
C PRO A 199 4.91 -15.29 15.20
N GLN A 200 5.88 -15.91 15.90
CA GLN A 200 6.22 -17.31 15.72
C GLN A 200 5.04 -18.21 16.11
N GLY A 201 4.74 -19.17 15.27
CA GLY A 201 3.60 -20.09 15.45
C GLY A 201 2.24 -19.48 15.05
N LYS A 202 2.18 -18.22 14.61
CA LYS A 202 0.93 -17.55 14.23
C LYS A 202 0.66 -17.61 12.74
N LYS A 203 -0.62 -17.77 12.41
CA LYS A 203 -1.19 -17.73 11.08
C LYS A 203 -2.05 -16.49 10.98
N ILE A 204 -1.56 -15.51 10.23
CA ILE A 204 -2.14 -14.15 10.16
C ILE A 204 -2.60 -13.86 8.74
N ILE A 205 -3.79 -13.32 8.60
CA ILE A 205 -4.30 -12.77 7.35
C ILE A 205 -4.42 -11.25 7.52
N THR A 206 -3.67 -10.49 6.73
CA THR A 206 -3.75 -9.03 6.73
C THR A 206 -4.54 -8.56 5.53
N CYS A 207 -5.55 -7.73 5.77
CA CYS A 207 -6.46 -7.19 4.77
C CYS A 207 -6.22 -5.68 4.66
N HIS A 208 -5.37 -5.28 3.72
CA HIS A 208 -5.13 -3.87 3.40
C HIS A 208 -6.18 -3.42 2.39
N ILE A 209 -7.23 -2.77 2.86
CA ILE A 209 -8.39 -2.40 2.07
C ILE A 209 -8.48 -0.88 1.97
N GLY A 210 -8.15 -0.36 0.80
CA GLY A 210 -8.21 1.06 0.44
C GLY A 210 -8.71 1.22 -0.98
N ASN A 211 -8.37 2.32 -1.65
CA ASN A 211 -8.65 2.49 -3.09
C ASN A 211 -7.91 1.44 -3.93
N GLY A 212 -6.63 1.16 -3.61
CA GLY A 212 -5.98 -0.11 -3.92
C GLY A 212 -6.14 -1.06 -2.75
N ALA A 213 -6.29 -2.36 -3.01
CA ALA A 213 -6.53 -3.34 -1.96
C ALA A 213 -5.81 -4.66 -2.20
N SER A 214 -5.29 -5.26 -1.14
CA SER A 214 -4.69 -6.59 -1.17
C SER A 214 -4.84 -7.32 0.16
N ILE A 215 -4.75 -8.64 0.10
CA ILE A 215 -4.74 -9.52 1.26
C ILE A 215 -3.45 -10.35 1.20
N SER A 216 -2.83 -10.58 2.35
CA SER A 216 -1.63 -11.42 2.46
C SER A 216 -1.82 -12.50 3.53
N ALA A 217 -1.30 -13.68 3.24
CA ALA A 217 -1.21 -14.80 4.15
C ALA A 217 0.19 -14.82 4.79
N ILE A 218 0.26 -14.78 6.11
CA ILE A 218 1.51 -14.64 6.85
C ILE A 218 1.61 -15.77 7.87
N LYS A 219 2.71 -16.50 7.84
CA LYS A 219 3.02 -17.58 8.76
C LYS A 219 4.38 -17.33 9.39
N ASP A 220 4.45 -17.41 10.72
CA ASP A 220 5.71 -17.22 11.46
C ASP A 220 6.41 -15.88 11.11
N GLY A 221 5.62 -14.80 10.91
CA GLY A 221 6.11 -13.49 10.52
C GLY A 221 6.55 -13.34 9.06
N LYS A 222 6.37 -14.37 8.22
CA LYS A 222 6.78 -14.38 6.80
C LYS A 222 5.56 -14.48 5.89
N CYS A 223 5.55 -13.70 4.82
CA CYS A 223 4.54 -13.82 3.77
C CYS A 223 4.68 -15.15 3.02
N ILE A 224 3.57 -15.92 2.92
CA ILE A 224 3.52 -17.16 2.14
C ILE A 224 2.64 -17.04 0.90
N ASP A 225 1.76 -16.04 0.83
CA ASP A 225 0.96 -15.72 -0.35
C ASP A 225 0.40 -14.30 -0.25
N THR A 226 0.05 -13.71 -1.39
CA THR A 226 -0.55 -12.37 -1.47
C THR A 226 -1.43 -12.24 -2.70
N SER A 227 -2.44 -11.39 -2.66
CA SER A 227 -3.48 -11.31 -3.70
C SER A 227 -3.09 -10.52 -4.95
N MET A 228 -2.23 -9.51 -4.83
CA MET A 228 -1.71 -8.80 -6.01
C MET A 228 -0.65 -9.66 -6.72
N GLY A 229 -0.54 -9.49 -8.03
CA GLY A 229 0.27 -10.35 -8.89
C GLY A 229 1.60 -9.76 -9.34
N LEU A 230 1.91 -9.95 -10.61
CA LEU A 230 3.00 -9.28 -11.32
C LEU A 230 2.82 -7.76 -11.23
N THR A 231 1.58 -7.32 -11.32
CA THR A 231 1.14 -5.92 -11.21
C THR A 231 0.13 -5.76 -10.07
N PRO A 232 -0.19 -4.53 -9.63
CA PRO A 232 -1.21 -4.28 -8.61
C PRO A 232 -2.67 -4.47 -9.10
N LEU A 233 -2.88 -5.19 -10.20
CA LEU A 233 -4.21 -5.41 -10.79
C LEU A 233 -4.92 -6.67 -10.28
N GLU A 234 -4.19 -7.79 -10.19
CA GLU A 234 -4.73 -9.08 -9.74
C GLU A 234 -5.27 -9.01 -8.31
N GLY A 235 -6.25 -9.84 -7.99
CA GLY A 235 -6.75 -10.06 -6.65
C GLY A 235 -8.12 -9.44 -6.39
N LEU A 236 -8.21 -8.60 -5.39
CA LEU A 236 -9.47 -7.98 -4.95
C LEU A 236 -10.06 -7.02 -5.99
N MET A 237 -11.38 -6.91 -5.99
CA MET A 237 -12.05 -5.79 -6.62
C MET A 237 -11.68 -4.52 -5.88
N MET A 238 -11.25 -3.48 -6.60
CA MET A 238 -10.75 -2.23 -6.03
C MET A 238 -11.61 -1.04 -6.51
N GLY A 239 -11.25 0.17 -6.16
CA GLY A 239 -12.01 1.36 -6.57
C GLY A 239 -12.18 1.47 -8.09
N THR A 240 -11.09 1.31 -8.86
CA THR A 240 -11.09 1.40 -10.33
C THR A 240 -10.49 0.18 -11.03
N ARG A 241 -9.92 -0.78 -10.29
CA ARG A 241 -9.28 -1.99 -10.80
C ARG A 241 -10.21 -3.18 -10.67
N SER A 242 -10.24 -4.01 -11.71
CA SER A 242 -11.12 -5.18 -11.75
C SER A 242 -10.80 -6.24 -10.70
N GLY A 243 -9.52 -6.39 -10.31
CA GLY A 243 -9.06 -7.59 -9.64
C GLY A 243 -9.13 -8.80 -10.58
N ASP A 244 -9.32 -9.98 -10.01
CA ASP A 244 -9.37 -11.24 -10.77
C ASP A 244 -10.45 -11.22 -11.85
N ILE A 245 -10.04 -11.64 -13.04
CA ILE A 245 -10.90 -11.82 -14.21
C ILE A 245 -10.39 -13.02 -15.01
N ASP A 246 -11.26 -13.74 -15.68
CA ASP A 246 -10.87 -14.78 -16.64
C ASP A 246 -10.01 -14.19 -17.77
N ALA A 247 -8.83 -14.77 -17.99
CA ALA A 247 -7.94 -14.34 -19.08
C ALA A 247 -8.58 -14.48 -20.46
N GLY A 248 -9.46 -15.47 -20.65
CA GLY A 248 -10.27 -15.61 -21.88
C GLY A 248 -11.26 -14.46 -22.05
N ALA A 249 -11.88 -13.98 -20.96
CA ALA A 249 -12.73 -12.81 -21.00
C ALA A 249 -11.95 -11.53 -21.36
N VAL A 250 -10.69 -11.40 -20.93
CA VAL A 250 -9.82 -10.29 -21.32
C VAL A 250 -9.61 -10.26 -22.83
N SER A 251 -9.23 -11.39 -23.43
CA SER A 251 -9.05 -11.51 -24.88
C SER A 251 -10.35 -11.24 -25.65
N PHE A 252 -11.48 -11.73 -25.16
CA PHE A 252 -12.82 -11.49 -25.74
C PHE A 252 -13.17 -10.01 -25.74
N ILE A 253 -12.96 -9.30 -24.64
CA ILE A 253 -13.21 -7.86 -24.52
C ILE A 253 -12.30 -7.09 -25.50
N MET A 254 -11.03 -7.43 -25.58
CA MET A 254 -10.08 -6.80 -26.52
C MET A 254 -10.59 -6.90 -27.97
N GLU A 255 -11.04 -8.08 -28.37
CA GLU A 255 -11.59 -8.30 -29.73
C GLU A 255 -12.88 -7.49 -29.95
N LYS A 256 -13.84 -7.54 -29.00
CA LYS A 256 -15.15 -6.86 -29.16
C LYS A 256 -15.05 -5.34 -29.14
N GLU A 257 -14.18 -4.79 -28.31
CA GLU A 257 -14.00 -3.35 -28.14
C GLU A 257 -12.86 -2.78 -29.00
N GLY A 258 -12.15 -3.61 -29.77
CA GLY A 258 -11.02 -3.19 -30.60
C GLY A 258 -9.86 -2.62 -29.80
N LEU A 259 -9.57 -3.18 -28.62
CA LEU A 259 -8.55 -2.68 -27.72
C LEU A 259 -7.21 -3.36 -27.95
N ASP A 260 -6.15 -2.55 -27.96
CA ASP A 260 -4.76 -3.01 -27.86
C ASP A 260 -4.36 -3.26 -26.38
N ALA A 261 -3.09 -3.61 -26.15
CA ALA A 261 -2.57 -3.87 -24.83
C ALA A 261 -2.70 -2.66 -23.89
N ASN A 262 -2.53 -1.43 -24.38
CA ASN A 262 -2.69 -0.21 -23.61
C ASN A 262 -4.19 0.06 -23.31
N GLY A 263 -5.05 -0.16 -24.28
CA GLY A 263 -6.51 0.00 -24.15
C GLY A 263 -7.09 -0.91 -23.08
N ILE A 264 -6.76 -2.20 -23.13
CA ILE A 264 -7.24 -3.17 -22.11
C ILE A 264 -6.64 -2.88 -20.73
N SER A 265 -5.37 -2.53 -20.65
CA SER A 265 -4.74 -2.13 -19.38
C SER A 265 -5.44 -0.91 -18.76
N ASN A 266 -5.76 0.10 -19.57
CA ASN A 266 -6.51 1.27 -19.11
C ASN A 266 -7.90 0.91 -18.62
N LEU A 267 -8.62 0.05 -19.35
CA LEU A 267 -9.97 -0.42 -18.97
C LEU A 267 -9.93 -1.12 -17.61
N LEU A 268 -9.03 -2.09 -17.43
CA LEU A 268 -8.99 -2.93 -16.23
C LEU A 268 -8.43 -2.19 -14.99
N ASN A 269 -7.56 -1.18 -15.19
CA ASN A 269 -6.96 -0.44 -14.09
C ASN A 269 -7.72 0.83 -13.69
N LYS A 270 -8.39 1.51 -14.64
CA LYS A 270 -8.95 2.86 -14.42
C LYS A 270 -10.47 2.96 -14.59
N LYS A 271 -11.11 2.00 -15.25
CA LYS A 271 -12.53 2.06 -15.60
C LYS A 271 -13.34 0.88 -15.05
N SER A 272 -12.72 0.05 -14.24
CA SER A 272 -13.30 -1.19 -13.69
C SER A 272 -13.55 -1.07 -12.18
N GLY A 273 -13.62 -2.17 -11.48
CA GLY A 273 -13.83 -2.21 -10.05
C GLY A 273 -15.18 -1.61 -9.64
N VAL A 274 -15.20 -0.95 -8.49
CA VAL A 274 -16.41 -0.28 -7.97
C VAL A 274 -16.94 0.73 -8.97
N LEU A 275 -16.07 1.56 -9.55
CA LEU A 275 -16.46 2.52 -10.59
C LEU A 275 -17.12 1.84 -11.78
N GLY A 276 -16.57 0.72 -12.25
CA GLY A 276 -17.09 -0.01 -13.42
C GLY A 276 -18.49 -0.60 -13.21
N ILE A 277 -18.83 -1.04 -12.01
CA ILE A 277 -20.13 -1.63 -11.67
C ILE A 277 -21.12 -0.56 -11.21
N PHE A 278 -20.72 0.30 -10.26
CA PHE A 278 -21.57 1.37 -9.74
C PHE A 278 -21.82 2.47 -10.79
N GLY A 279 -20.77 2.87 -11.52
CA GLY A 279 -20.85 3.83 -12.63
C GLY A 279 -20.71 5.30 -12.24
N GLU A 280 -20.82 5.66 -10.96
CA GLU A 280 -20.86 7.05 -10.50
C GLU A 280 -19.58 7.49 -9.78
N SER A 281 -18.98 6.61 -8.95
CA SER A 281 -17.81 6.91 -8.15
C SER A 281 -16.98 5.66 -7.86
N SER A 282 -15.70 5.86 -7.63
CA SER A 282 -14.80 4.83 -7.08
C SER A 282 -14.60 4.96 -5.56
N ASP A 283 -15.14 6.01 -4.94
CA ASP A 283 -15.02 6.26 -3.50
C ASP A 283 -16.02 5.39 -2.74
N MET A 284 -15.53 4.60 -1.79
CA MET A 284 -16.36 3.70 -0.99
C MET A 284 -17.34 4.42 -0.08
N ARG A 285 -17.12 5.70 0.25
CA ARG A 285 -18.09 6.52 1.00
C ARG A 285 -19.28 6.90 0.15
N ASP A 286 -19.04 7.23 -1.12
CA ASP A 286 -20.12 7.50 -2.09
C ASP A 286 -20.93 6.24 -2.34
N LEU A 287 -20.25 5.08 -2.45
CA LEU A 287 -20.89 3.78 -2.58
C LEU A 287 -21.79 3.49 -1.37
N GLU A 288 -21.30 3.63 -0.16
CA GLU A 288 -22.04 3.40 1.09
C GLU A 288 -23.29 4.28 1.18
N ASN A 289 -23.17 5.57 0.81
CA ASN A 289 -24.32 6.49 0.74
C ASN A 289 -25.35 6.06 -0.31
N ALA A 290 -24.91 5.61 -1.48
CA ALA A 290 -25.79 5.16 -2.55
C ALA A 290 -26.48 3.83 -2.18
N VAL A 291 -25.82 2.93 -1.48
CA VAL A 291 -26.40 1.69 -0.93
C VAL A 291 -27.51 2.05 0.07
N ALA A 292 -27.23 2.97 1.00
CA ALA A 292 -28.24 3.44 1.96
C ALA A 292 -29.45 4.10 1.30
N ALA A 293 -29.26 4.73 0.13
CA ALA A 293 -30.33 5.29 -0.70
C ALA A 293 -31.08 4.24 -1.57
N GLY A 294 -30.66 2.96 -1.52
CA GLY A 294 -31.30 1.87 -2.27
C GLY A 294 -30.91 1.79 -3.74
N ASN A 295 -29.77 2.38 -4.16
CA ASN A 295 -29.29 2.29 -5.54
C ASN A 295 -28.90 0.84 -5.88
N PRO A 296 -29.56 0.17 -6.86
CA PRO A 296 -29.34 -1.24 -7.12
C PRO A 296 -27.93 -1.56 -7.67
N LYS A 297 -27.31 -0.64 -8.41
CA LYS A 297 -25.92 -0.83 -8.89
C LYS A 297 -24.91 -0.67 -7.76
N ALA A 298 -25.18 0.23 -6.82
CA ALA A 298 -24.34 0.40 -5.64
C ALA A 298 -24.41 -0.86 -4.75
N ILE A 299 -25.59 -1.39 -4.50
CA ILE A 299 -25.79 -2.64 -3.75
C ILE A 299 -25.04 -3.79 -4.41
N LEU A 300 -25.17 -3.96 -5.73
CA LEU A 300 -24.45 -4.99 -6.48
C LEU A 300 -22.91 -4.83 -6.34
N ALA A 301 -22.41 -3.60 -6.51
CA ALA A 301 -20.98 -3.32 -6.40
C ALA A 301 -20.45 -3.63 -5.00
N GLU A 302 -21.20 -3.28 -3.96
CA GLU A 302 -20.86 -3.58 -2.56
C GLU A 302 -20.84 -5.08 -2.30
N ASP A 303 -21.86 -5.81 -2.74
CA ASP A 303 -21.94 -7.27 -2.61
C ASP A 303 -20.76 -7.97 -3.29
N MET A 304 -20.39 -7.54 -4.51
CA MET A 304 -19.23 -8.06 -5.24
C MET A 304 -17.92 -7.79 -4.51
N TYR A 305 -17.80 -6.59 -3.95
CA TYR A 305 -16.61 -6.14 -3.21
C TYR A 305 -16.40 -6.98 -1.94
N PHE A 306 -17.42 -7.13 -1.11
CA PHE A 306 -17.34 -7.93 0.12
C PHE A 306 -17.14 -9.42 -0.18
N TYR A 307 -17.80 -9.94 -1.21
CA TYR A 307 -17.68 -11.33 -1.64
C TYR A 307 -16.24 -11.68 -2.03
N ARG A 308 -15.54 -10.81 -2.76
CA ARG A 308 -14.16 -11.04 -3.16
C ARG A 308 -13.20 -11.05 -1.95
N ILE A 309 -13.38 -10.13 -1.00
CA ILE A 309 -12.60 -10.11 0.24
C ILE A 309 -12.82 -11.41 1.02
N LYS A 310 -14.06 -11.81 1.20
CA LYS A 310 -14.44 -13.08 1.86
C LYS A 310 -13.76 -14.28 1.22
N LYS A 311 -13.80 -14.39 -0.10
CA LYS A 311 -13.14 -15.48 -0.84
C LYS A 311 -11.64 -15.55 -0.56
N TYR A 312 -10.96 -14.41 -0.56
CA TYR A 312 -9.53 -14.37 -0.29
C TYR A 312 -9.19 -14.71 1.17
N ILE A 313 -9.99 -14.26 2.12
CA ILE A 313 -9.84 -14.69 3.54
C ILE A 313 -9.94 -16.23 3.63
N GLY A 314 -10.95 -16.83 3.00
CA GLY A 314 -11.14 -18.28 2.95
C GLY A 314 -10.00 -19.02 2.27
N ALA A 315 -9.55 -18.53 1.10
CA ALA A 315 -8.45 -19.12 0.35
C ALA A 315 -7.14 -19.09 1.16
N TYR A 316 -6.86 -17.98 1.83
CA TYR A 316 -5.62 -17.85 2.62
C TYR A 316 -5.67 -18.59 3.95
N ALA A 317 -6.84 -18.71 4.57
CA ALA A 317 -6.99 -19.62 5.69
C ALA A 317 -6.73 -21.07 5.28
N ALA A 318 -7.18 -21.48 4.09
CA ALA A 318 -6.86 -22.81 3.54
C ALA A 318 -5.34 -22.96 3.27
N ALA A 319 -4.70 -21.97 2.64
CA ALA A 319 -3.25 -21.99 2.36
C ALA A 319 -2.40 -22.05 3.64
N LEU A 320 -2.84 -21.38 4.71
CA LEU A 320 -2.21 -21.38 6.03
C LEU A 320 -2.50 -22.65 6.84
N GLY A 321 -3.53 -23.43 6.46
CA GLY A 321 -4.05 -24.53 7.29
C GLY A 321 -4.76 -24.04 8.56
N GLY A 322 -5.53 -22.95 8.44
CA GLY A 322 -6.24 -22.25 9.50
C GLY A 322 -5.80 -20.79 9.63
N ALA A 323 -6.47 -20.03 10.48
CA ALA A 323 -6.10 -18.66 10.81
C ALA A 323 -6.20 -18.42 12.31
N ASP A 324 -5.26 -17.69 12.89
CA ASP A 324 -5.30 -17.25 14.29
C ASP A 324 -5.77 -15.80 14.40
N ILE A 325 -5.34 -14.95 13.45
CA ILE A 325 -5.59 -13.51 13.46
C ILE A 325 -5.95 -13.06 12.05
N ILE A 326 -6.98 -12.21 11.95
CA ILE A 326 -7.30 -11.40 10.76
C ILE A 326 -7.15 -9.93 11.16
N ALA A 327 -6.32 -9.19 10.45
CA ALA A 327 -6.08 -7.77 10.69
C ALA A 327 -6.57 -6.93 9.51
N PHE A 328 -7.54 -6.05 9.76
CA PHE A 328 -8.03 -5.07 8.79
C PHE A 328 -7.26 -3.75 8.91
N THR A 329 -6.86 -3.20 7.77
CA THR A 329 -6.10 -1.97 7.65
C THR A 329 -6.40 -1.27 6.32
N GLY A 330 -5.80 -0.12 6.09
CA GLY A 330 -6.09 0.72 4.93
C GLY A 330 -7.36 1.53 5.12
N GLY A 331 -7.57 2.55 4.31
CA GLY A 331 -8.62 3.54 4.52
C GLY A 331 -10.02 2.97 4.70
N VAL A 332 -10.39 1.95 3.93
CA VAL A 332 -11.67 1.23 4.05
C VAL A 332 -11.63 0.25 5.24
N GLY A 333 -10.57 -0.56 5.33
CA GLY A 333 -10.42 -1.54 6.40
C GLY A 333 -10.42 -0.94 7.80
N GLU A 334 -9.85 0.26 7.96
CA GLU A 334 -9.79 0.99 9.23
C GLU A 334 -11.09 1.70 9.60
N ASN A 335 -11.85 2.20 8.60
CA ASN A 335 -12.93 3.17 8.83
C ASN A 335 -14.33 2.70 8.48
N GLN A 336 -14.50 1.60 7.70
CA GLN A 336 -15.82 1.12 7.30
C GLN A 336 -16.19 -0.20 7.96
N ALA A 337 -17.07 -0.11 8.93
CA ALA A 337 -17.60 -1.26 9.67
C ALA A 337 -18.38 -2.23 8.75
N THR A 338 -19.10 -1.68 7.77
CA THR A 338 -19.87 -2.47 6.77
C THR A 338 -18.97 -3.37 5.95
N ALA A 339 -17.80 -2.88 5.51
CA ALA A 339 -16.84 -3.66 4.74
C ALA A 339 -16.25 -4.84 5.55
N ARG A 340 -15.88 -4.59 6.80
CA ARG A 340 -15.39 -5.65 7.69
C ARG A 340 -16.46 -6.68 8.01
N TRP A 341 -17.69 -6.21 8.27
CA TRP A 341 -18.83 -7.10 8.51
C TRP A 341 -19.12 -7.99 7.30
N GLY A 342 -19.32 -7.38 6.11
CA GLY A 342 -19.62 -8.10 4.88
C GLY A 342 -18.52 -9.08 4.46
N ALA A 343 -17.26 -8.77 4.75
CA ALA A 343 -16.13 -9.66 4.52
C ALA A 343 -16.11 -10.89 5.44
N CYS A 344 -16.63 -10.77 6.67
CA CYS A 344 -16.57 -11.83 7.71
C CYS A 344 -17.88 -12.56 7.92
N GLU A 345 -19.03 -11.97 7.55
CA GLU A 345 -20.35 -12.62 7.68
C GLU A 345 -20.41 -13.96 6.92
N GLY A 346 -20.88 -15.01 7.58
CA GLY A 346 -20.93 -16.35 7.01
C GLY A 346 -19.62 -17.12 7.13
N LEU A 347 -18.61 -16.61 7.82
CA LEU A 347 -17.34 -17.30 8.12
C LEU A 347 -17.30 -17.90 9.55
N GLU A 348 -18.44 -17.97 10.22
CA GLU A 348 -18.56 -18.55 11.58
C GLU A 348 -18.10 -20.02 11.62
N PHE A 349 -18.28 -20.76 10.53
CA PHE A 349 -17.78 -22.13 10.40
C PHE A 349 -16.26 -22.24 10.48
N MET A 350 -15.54 -21.15 10.18
CA MET A 350 -14.09 -21.05 10.34
C MET A 350 -13.67 -20.54 11.73
N GLY A 351 -14.64 -20.26 12.60
CA GLY A 351 -14.40 -19.71 13.93
C GLY A 351 -14.21 -18.21 13.95
N ILE A 352 -14.69 -17.49 12.92
CA ILE A 352 -14.64 -16.04 12.79
C ILE A 352 -16.01 -15.46 13.18
N LYS A 353 -16.05 -14.70 14.28
CA LYS A 353 -17.28 -14.06 14.76
C LYS A 353 -17.00 -12.61 15.12
N LEU A 354 -17.68 -11.67 14.44
CA LEU A 354 -17.58 -10.24 14.76
C LEU A 354 -18.57 -9.84 15.85
N ASP A 355 -18.14 -8.90 16.68
CA ASP A 355 -18.98 -8.16 17.60
C ASP A 355 -19.46 -6.87 16.93
N ALA A 356 -20.77 -6.68 16.82
CA ALA A 356 -21.36 -5.56 16.09
C ALA A 356 -21.01 -4.19 16.69
N GLU A 357 -20.90 -4.09 18.03
CA GLU A 357 -20.57 -2.83 18.69
C GLU A 357 -19.07 -2.54 18.62
N ARG A 358 -18.21 -3.55 18.85
CA ARG A 358 -16.75 -3.39 18.71
C ARG A 358 -16.36 -3.04 17.28
N ASN A 359 -17.07 -3.58 16.29
CA ASN A 359 -16.81 -3.34 14.87
C ASN A 359 -17.12 -1.90 14.42
N LYS A 360 -17.80 -1.09 15.21
CA LYS A 360 -18.04 0.34 14.89
C LYS A 360 -16.81 1.22 15.02
N VAL A 361 -15.68 0.70 15.47
CA VAL A 361 -14.42 1.45 15.59
C VAL A 361 -13.99 2.06 14.25
N ARG A 362 -13.36 3.22 14.30
CA ARG A 362 -12.82 3.94 13.14
C ARG A 362 -11.42 4.45 13.45
N GLY A 363 -10.44 4.02 12.67
CA GLY A 363 -9.05 4.51 12.72
C GLY A 363 -8.29 4.26 14.02
N GLU A 364 -8.74 3.31 14.85
CA GLU A 364 -8.10 2.97 16.12
C GLU A 364 -7.84 1.47 16.21
N GLU A 365 -6.81 1.11 16.95
CA GLU A 365 -6.50 -0.30 17.22
C GLU A 365 -7.58 -0.91 18.12
N LYS A 366 -8.21 -1.98 17.65
CA LYS A 366 -9.26 -2.66 18.43
C LYS A 366 -9.50 -4.10 17.99
N VAL A 367 -9.67 -4.99 18.96
CA VAL A 367 -10.25 -6.31 18.72
C VAL A 367 -11.73 -6.13 18.44
N ILE A 368 -12.18 -6.57 17.26
CA ILE A 368 -13.59 -6.45 16.83
C ILE A 368 -14.33 -7.78 16.75
N SER A 369 -13.65 -8.88 17.06
CA SER A 369 -14.27 -10.19 17.23
C SER A 369 -14.89 -10.36 18.63
N THR A 370 -15.86 -11.26 18.74
CA THR A 370 -16.44 -11.69 20.02
C THR A 370 -15.40 -12.44 20.87
N ASP A 371 -15.65 -12.56 22.17
CA ASP A 371 -14.73 -13.24 23.08
C ASP A 371 -14.63 -14.75 22.80
N ASP A 372 -15.70 -15.36 22.28
CA ASP A 372 -15.77 -16.77 21.87
C ASP A 372 -15.30 -17.03 20.43
N SER A 373 -14.90 -15.98 19.69
CA SER A 373 -14.32 -16.14 18.37
C SER A 373 -12.97 -16.87 18.48
N LYS A 374 -12.82 -17.97 17.74
CA LYS A 374 -11.56 -18.73 17.69
C LYS A 374 -10.46 -17.94 16.97
N VAL A 375 -10.84 -17.21 15.94
CA VAL A 375 -9.95 -16.31 15.19
C VAL A 375 -10.14 -14.89 15.74
N LYS A 376 -9.06 -14.25 16.15
CA LYS A 376 -9.11 -12.83 16.55
C LYS A 376 -9.18 -11.97 15.30
N VAL A 377 -10.18 -11.11 15.23
CA VAL A 377 -10.32 -10.10 14.18
C VAL A 377 -10.04 -8.73 14.78
N VAL A 378 -9.11 -8.01 14.17
CA VAL A 378 -8.53 -6.78 14.75
C VAL A 378 -8.48 -5.69 13.69
N VAL A 379 -8.73 -4.46 14.07
CA VAL A 379 -8.40 -3.26 13.27
C VAL A 379 -7.05 -2.76 13.73
N ILE A 380 -6.13 -2.59 12.79
CA ILE A 380 -4.79 -2.02 13.02
C ILE A 380 -4.55 -0.94 11.96
N PRO A 381 -4.57 0.34 12.30
CA PRO A 381 -4.17 1.40 11.36
C PRO A 381 -2.74 1.21 10.88
N THR A 382 -2.53 1.26 9.55
CA THR A 382 -1.19 1.14 8.98
C THR A 382 -0.39 2.43 9.11
N ASP A 383 0.92 2.31 9.27
CA ASP A 383 1.87 3.44 9.20
C ASP A 383 3.11 3.02 8.39
N GLU A 384 2.96 3.07 7.07
CA GLU A 384 4.02 2.70 6.15
C GLU A 384 5.23 3.63 6.26
N GLU A 385 4.99 4.92 6.50
CA GLU A 385 6.06 5.89 6.62
C GLU A 385 6.88 5.68 7.90
N LEU A 386 6.24 5.31 9.02
CA LEU A 386 6.96 4.94 10.24
C LEU A 386 7.80 3.67 10.02
N MET A 387 7.28 2.71 9.26
CA MET A 387 8.04 1.50 8.91
C MET A 387 9.27 1.84 8.07
N ILE A 388 9.12 2.73 7.07
CA ILE A 388 10.24 3.21 6.24
C ILE A 388 11.27 3.94 7.12
N ALA A 389 10.84 4.81 8.01
CA ALA A 389 11.72 5.52 8.92
C ALA A 389 12.47 4.56 9.88
N SER A 390 11.78 3.55 10.39
CA SER A 390 12.36 2.53 11.27
C SER A 390 13.41 1.66 10.56
N ASP A 391 13.14 1.24 9.33
CA ASP A 391 14.12 0.53 8.51
C ASP A 391 15.33 1.40 8.21
N THR A 392 15.10 2.67 7.87
CA THR A 392 16.15 3.66 7.61
C THR A 392 17.07 3.80 8.82
N MET A 393 16.50 3.99 10.00
CA MET A 393 17.27 4.06 11.26
C MET A 393 18.07 2.78 11.51
N THR A 394 17.44 1.62 11.34
CA THR A 394 18.07 0.32 11.60
C THR A 394 19.27 0.06 10.68
N ILE A 395 19.17 0.45 9.40
CA ILE A 395 20.25 0.28 8.42
C ILE A 395 21.43 1.21 8.71
N LEU A 396 21.17 2.41 9.21
CA LEU A 396 22.22 3.37 9.57
C LEU A 396 23.00 3.02 10.84
N GLN A 397 22.39 2.23 11.72
CA GLN A 397 23.01 1.80 12.99
C GLN A 397 23.85 0.53 12.85
N LYS A 398 23.81 -0.11 11.69
CA LYS A 398 24.64 -1.29 11.33
C LYS A 398 25.95 -0.86 10.70
#